data_ddcfa6c742fb54545fb89a0f36a3328f
#
_entry.id   ddcfa6c742fb54545fb89a0f36a3328f
#
_cell.length_a   1.000
_cell.length_b   1.000
_cell.length_c   1.000
_cell.angle_alpha   90.00
_cell.angle_beta   90.00
_cell.angle_gamma   90.00
#
_symmetry.space_group_name_H-M   'P 1'
#
loop_
_entity.id
_entity.type
_entity.pdbx_description
1 polymer ?
#
loop_
_entity_poly.entity_id
_entity_poly.type
_entity_poly.pdbx_seq_one_letter_code
_entity_poly.pdbx_strand_id
1 'polypeptide(L)'
;MLIAGGPGRQTSTKSTPPASTPVIGAFKDQELLQFTALEPIDIHTHIYASDPVFFAMLQKLHLHILDIVVVADNNTPERRDLSKESKDVFEVVHNSNGHAAACTTFDAYRFNQSDFAAVAIRQLNQSFDEGAIAVKLWKNVGMEIKDAKGNYILPDDPSLEPIYKDIAAHGKTLVTHVADPDTAWSPPNPTDPDFSYFADHPEWYMYKIPHSPSKETILQARDHVLEKNPDLRMVGAHIGSMEGDFSQVARHLDRYPNFAVDLASRIPYLMMQPRADMIAFITKYQDRLIYGTDDTLNPQDNVHQMVRRSESSYAREWRFLATDDALDFRGHKVEGLALPEPVLRKLYHDNAVHWFPGILSSSH
;
A
#
# COMPACT_ATOMS: atom_id res chain seq x y z
N MET A 1 52.67 7.02 38.73
CA MET A 1 51.63 6.39 39.51
C MET A 1 50.35 6.34 38.68
N LEU A 2 50.00 5.15 38.24
CA LEU A 2 48.86 4.84 37.39
C LEU A 2 47.53 5.23 38.04
N ILE A 3 46.53 5.61 37.22
CA ILE A 3 45.21 4.96 37.27
C ILE A 3 44.55 5.16 35.88
N ALA A 4 44.22 4.02 35.24
CA ALA A 4 43.43 3.90 34.02
C ALA A 4 41.94 4.04 34.36
N GLY A 5 41.19 4.80 33.54
CA GLY A 5 39.75 4.86 33.51
C GLY A 5 39.27 4.21 32.22
N GLY A 6 38.63 3.03 32.32
CA GLY A 6 38.07 2.29 31.19
C GLY A 6 36.78 2.92 30.61
N PRO A 7 36.40 2.54 29.38
CA PRO A 7 35.26 3.14 28.68
C PRO A 7 33.93 2.69 29.31
N GLY A 8 33.14 3.68 29.67
CA GLY A 8 31.77 3.47 30.14
C GLY A 8 30.88 2.88 29.02
N ARG A 9 30.33 1.72 29.33
CA ARG A 9 29.31 1.02 28.56
C ARG A 9 28.06 1.90 28.51
N GLN A 10 27.78 2.54 27.40
CA GLN A 10 26.46 3.15 27.16
C GLN A 10 25.43 2.02 27.04
N THR A 11 24.59 1.90 28.05
CA THR A 11 23.39 1.07 27.98
C THR A 11 22.39 1.75 27.06
N SER A 12 22.19 1.18 25.89
CA SER A 12 21.08 1.50 25.00
C SER A 12 19.77 1.26 25.76
N THR A 13 19.11 2.34 26.14
CA THR A 13 17.72 2.28 26.60
C THR A 13 16.85 2.02 25.38
N LYS A 14 16.38 0.79 25.22
CA LYS A 14 15.30 0.45 24.28
C LYS A 14 14.13 1.36 24.60
N SER A 15 13.80 2.25 23.68
CA SER A 15 12.57 3.04 23.74
C SER A 15 11.39 2.07 23.74
N THR A 16 10.58 2.13 24.77
CA THR A 16 9.32 1.40 24.85
C THR A 16 8.44 1.92 23.69
N PRO A 17 7.86 1.06 22.85
CA PRO A 17 6.95 1.51 21.80
C PRO A 17 5.79 2.28 22.46
N PRO A 18 5.24 3.31 21.78
CA PRO A 18 4.13 4.11 22.30
C PRO A 18 2.97 3.18 22.68
N ALA A 19 2.30 3.51 23.76
CA ALA A 19 1.20 2.73 24.34
C ALA A 19 0.20 2.34 23.23
N SER A 20 0.03 1.03 23.05
CA SER A 20 -0.87 0.44 22.08
C SER A 20 -2.25 1.09 22.16
N THR A 21 -2.72 1.59 21.01
CA THR A 21 -4.14 1.91 20.78
C THR A 21 -4.99 0.77 21.38
N PRO A 22 -6.08 1.05 22.13
CA PRO A 22 -6.89 -0.01 22.68
C PRO A 22 -7.33 -0.94 21.54
N VAL A 23 -6.94 -2.21 21.66
CA VAL A 23 -7.28 -3.26 20.70
C VAL A 23 -8.79 -3.41 20.74
N ILE A 24 -9.47 -2.87 19.75
CA ILE A 24 -10.87 -3.19 19.50
C ILE A 24 -10.84 -4.67 19.12
N GLY A 25 -11.45 -5.52 19.97
CA GLY A 25 -11.29 -6.98 19.89
C GLY A 25 -11.60 -7.59 18.53
N ALA A 26 -11.28 -8.87 18.35
CA ALA A 26 -11.57 -9.67 17.18
C ALA A 26 -13.04 -9.53 16.71
N PHE A 27 -13.34 -10.00 15.50
CA PHE A 27 -14.69 -10.08 15.00
C PHE A 27 -15.63 -10.76 16.01
N LYS A 28 -16.85 -10.24 16.18
CA LYS A 28 -17.95 -10.99 16.76
C LYS A 28 -18.40 -12.05 15.76
N ASP A 29 -19.01 -13.14 16.22
CA ASP A 29 -19.40 -14.26 15.36
C ASP A 29 -20.26 -13.81 14.15
N GLN A 30 -21.25 -12.95 14.37
CA GLN A 30 -22.08 -12.44 13.30
C GLN A 30 -21.34 -11.52 12.32
N GLU A 31 -20.43 -10.67 12.82
CA GLU A 31 -19.59 -9.81 11.98
C GLU A 31 -18.68 -10.67 11.10
N LEU A 32 -18.09 -11.72 11.67
CA LEU A 32 -17.23 -12.64 10.93
C LEU A 32 -18.02 -13.33 9.81
N LEU A 33 -19.22 -13.81 10.07
CA LEU A 33 -20.08 -14.43 9.07
C LEU A 33 -20.43 -13.45 7.93
N GLN A 34 -20.73 -12.20 8.24
CA GLN A 34 -21.03 -11.18 7.24
C GLN A 34 -19.80 -10.80 6.42
N PHE A 35 -18.65 -10.66 7.07
CA PHE A 35 -17.38 -10.33 6.41
C PHE A 35 -16.96 -11.46 5.45
N THR A 36 -16.93 -12.70 5.94
CA THR A 36 -16.51 -13.87 5.13
C THR A 36 -17.46 -14.18 3.99
N ALA A 37 -18.75 -13.85 4.11
CA ALA A 37 -19.74 -14.00 3.04
C ALA A 37 -19.47 -13.09 1.82
N LEU A 38 -18.68 -12.04 1.97
CA LEU A 38 -18.25 -11.19 0.87
C LEU A 38 -17.07 -11.79 0.09
N GLU A 39 -16.38 -12.82 0.63
CA GLU A 39 -15.12 -13.33 0.08
C GLU A 39 -14.14 -12.17 -0.14
N PRO A 40 -13.74 -11.47 0.95
CA PRO A 40 -13.00 -10.22 0.84
C PRO A 40 -11.65 -10.39 0.18
N ILE A 41 -11.22 -9.32 -0.50
CA ILE A 41 -9.93 -9.23 -1.17
C ILE A 41 -9.21 -8.00 -0.63
N ASP A 42 -8.03 -8.19 -0.06
CA ASP A 42 -7.10 -7.13 0.32
C ASP A 42 -6.07 -6.95 -0.79
N ILE A 43 -6.16 -5.84 -1.53
CA ILE A 43 -5.30 -5.62 -2.70
C ILE A 43 -3.95 -4.99 -2.37
N HIS A 44 -3.62 -4.83 -1.09
CA HIS A 44 -2.38 -4.16 -0.71
C HIS A 44 -1.75 -4.79 0.53
N THR A 45 -0.93 -5.81 0.32
CA THR A 45 -0.15 -6.46 1.36
C THR A 45 1.29 -6.65 0.94
N HIS A 46 2.19 -6.85 1.91
CA HIS A 46 3.63 -7.06 1.73
C HIS A 46 4.07 -8.26 2.56
N ILE A 47 3.77 -9.46 2.09
CA ILE A 47 3.99 -10.72 2.80
C ILE A 47 5.22 -11.42 2.23
N TYR A 48 6.32 -11.42 2.98
CA TYR A 48 7.60 -12.00 2.59
C TYR A 48 7.94 -13.26 3.37
N ALA A 49 6.96 -13.84 4.09
CA ALA A 49 7.12 -15.08 4.84
C ALA A 49 5.97 -16.03 4.56
N SER A 50 6.30 -17.17 3.97
CA SER A 50 5.37 -18.28 3.77
C SER A 50 5.18 -19.03 5.08
N ASP A 51 4.09 -18.72 5.83
CA ASP A 51 3.84 -19.25 7.16
C ASP A 51 2.44 -19.86 7.31
N PRO A 52 2.31 -21.10 7.84
CA PRO A 52 1.02 -21.77 8.00
C PRO A 52 0.03 -21.01 8.90
N VAL A 53 0.50 -20.25 9.89
CA VAL A 53 -0.37 -19.46 10.79
C VAL A 53 -0.99 -18.31 10.03
N PHE A 54 -0.25 -17.67 9.14
CA PHE A 54 -0.76 -16.64 8.25
C PHE A 54 -1.80 -17.20 7.27
N PHE A 55 -1.50 -18.34 6.63
CA PHE A 55 -2.44 -18.99 5.70
C PHE A 55 -3.72 -19.46 6.42
N ALA A 56 -3.63 -19.94 7.66
CA ALA A 56 -4.81 -20.28 8.47
C ALA A 56 -5.71 -19.06 8.73
N MET A 57 -5.13 -17.86 8.88
CA MET A 57 -5.90 -16.61 8.97
C MET A 57 -6.62 -16.31 7.66
N LEU A 58 -5.95 -16.40 6.50
CA LEU A 58 -6.58 -16.19 5.20
C LEU A 58 -7.79 -17.13 5.01
N GLN A 59 -7.62 -18.41 5.30
CA GLN A 59 -8.69 -19.41 5.23
C GLN A 59 -9.85 -19.09 6.18
N LYS A 60 -9.55 -18.76 7.43
CA LYS A 60 -10.55 -18.40 8.46
C LYS A 60 -11.38 -17.18 8.04
N LEU A 61 -10.76 -16.19 7.42
CA LEU A 61 -11.40 -14.96 6.99
C LEU A 61 -11.99 -15.04 5.57
N HIS A 62 -11.86 -16.19 4.87
CA HIS A 62 -12.11 -16.31 3.44
C HIS A 62 -11.43 -15.19 2.62
N LEU A 63 -10.28 -14.74 3.07
CA LEU A 63 -9.58 -13.57 2.57
C LEU A 63 -8.64 -13.96 1.43
N HIS A 64 -8.73 -13.22 0.32
CA HIS A 64 -7.72 -13.22 -0.73
C HIS A 64 -6.84 -11.98 -0.61
N ILE A 65 -5.59 -12.08 -1.05
CA ILE A 65 -4.65 -10.95 -1.03
C ILE A 65 -3.99 -10.72 -2.38
N LEU A 66 -3.69 -9.48 -2.69
CA LEU A 66 -2.69 -9.10 -3.69
C LEU A 66 -1.39 -8.79 -2.94
N ASP A 67 -0.41 -9.67 -3.09
CA ASP A 67 0.87 -9.56 -2.42
C ASP A 67 1.87 -8.82 -3.29
N ILE A 68 2.43 -7.73 -2.76
CA ILE A 68 3.14 -6.71 -3.53
C ILE A 68 4.64 -6.75 -3.25
N VAL A 69 5.42 -6.93 -4.32
CA VAL A 69 6.87 -6.77 -4.30
C VAL A 69 7.25 -5.29 -4.28
N VAL A 70 8.16 -4.91 -3.38
CA VAL A 70 8.75 -3.56 -3.31
C VAL A 70 10.26 -3.67 -3.29
N VAL A 71 10.94 -2.86 -4.09
CA VAL A 71 12.40 -2.73 -4.09
C VAL A 71 12.79 -1.43 -3.42
N ALA A 72 13.50 -1.51 -2.29
CA ALA A 72 14.02 -0.37 -1.56
C ALA A 72 15.56 -0.38 -1.56
N ASP A 73 16.17 0.78 -1.81
CA ASP A 73 17.60 1.00 -1.60
C ASP A 73 17.81 1.95 -0.42
N ASN A 74 17.73 1.41 0.78
CA ASN A 74 17.86 2.22 2.00
C ASN A 74 19.33 2.53 2.37
N ASN A 75 20.28 2.39 1.43
CA ASN A 75 21.71 2.49 1.71
C ASN A 75 22.17 1.62 2.88
N THR A 76 21.37 0.60 3.23
CA THR A 76 21.68 -0.37 4.27
C THR A 76 22.36 -1.60 3.67
N PRO A 77 23.15 -2.36 4.44
CA PRO A 77 23.69 -3.64 4.01
C PRO A 77 22.63 -4.67 3.59
N GLU A 78 21.39 -4.43 3.97
CA GLU A 78 20.19 -5.27 3.73
C GLU A 78 19.34 -4.72 2.56
N ARG A 79 20.00 -4.21 1.52
CA ARG A 79 19.31 -3.82 0.28
C ARG A 79 18.32 -4.94 -0.13
N ARG A 80 17.06 -4.59 -0.25
CA ARG A 80 16.03 -5.52 -0.73
C ARG A 80 16.29 -5.77 -2.22
N ASP A 81 16.84 -6.94 -2.52
CA ASP A 81 17.07 -7.39 -3.88
C ASP A 81 15.74 -7.81 -4.51
N LEU A 82 15.42 -7.24 -5.68
CA LEU A 82 14.23 -7.61 -6.44
C LEU A 82 14.06 -9.12 -6.59
N SER A 83 15.15 -9.83 -6.86
CA SER A 83 15.16 -11.28 -7.02
C SER A 83 14.71 -12.01 -5.75
N LYS A 84 15.17 -11.55 -4.58
CA LYS A 84 14.80 -12.14 -3.29
C LYS A 84 13.34 -11.82 -2.93
N GLU A 85 12.94 -10.56 -3.03
CA GLU A 85 11.58 -10.12 -2.72
C GLU A 85 10.55 -10.81 -3.63
N SER A 86 10.84 -10.90 -4.94
CA SER A 86 9.99 -11.64 -5.88
C SER A 86 9.88 -13.11 -5.50
N LYS A 87 10.99 -13.76 -5.17
CA LYS A 87 10.98 -15.17 -4.73
C LYS A 87 10.10 -15.37 -3.50
N ASP A 88 10.26 -14.51 -2.49
CA ASP A 88 9.50 -14.61 -1.24
C ASP A 88 7.98 -14.46 -1.51
N VAL A 89 7.57 -13.48 -2.33
CA VAL A 89 6.16 -13.27 -2.71
C VAL A 89 5.62 -14.44 -3.53
N PHE A 90 6.34 -14.94 -4.54
CA PHE A 90 5.88 -16.09 -5.32
C PHE A 90 5.80 -17.38 -4.48
N GLU A 91 6.66 -17.53 -3.47
CA GLU A 91 6.55 -18.63 -2.49
C GLU A 91 5.28 -18.53 -1.65
N VAL A 92 4.90 -17.32 -1.21
CA VAL A 92 3.63 -17.07 -0.53
C VAL A 92 2.44 -17.40 -1.44
N VAL A 93 2.45 -16.92 -2.68
CA VAL A 93 1.39 -17.20 -3.67
C VAL A 93 1.24 -18.70 -3.88
N HIS A 94 2.34 -19.41 -4.12
CA HIS A 94 2.34 -20.87 -4.34
C HIS A 94 1.77 -21.65 -3.15
N ASN A 95 2.12 -21.26 -1.93
CA ASN A 95 1.74 -21.97 -0.71
C ASN A 95 0.38 -21.50 -0.13
N SER A 96 -0.21 -20.43 -0.65
CA SER A 96 -1.47 -19.85 -0.17
C SER A 96 -2.72 -20.65 -0.48
N ASN A 97 -2.60 -21.71 -1.29
CA ASN A 97 -3.73 -22.50 -1.79
C ASN A 97 -4.79 -21.64 -2.52
N GLY A 98 -4.32 -20.69 -3.35
CA GLY A 98 -5.18 -19.81 -4.15
C GLY A 98 -5.70 -18.56 -3.42
N HIS A 99 -5.24 -18.32 -2.19
CA HIS A 99 -5.62 -17.12 -1.43
C HIS A 99 -4.73 -15.90 -1.71
N ALA A 100 -3.65 -16.02 -2.50
CA ALA A 100 -2.79 -14.91 -2.84
C ALA A 100 -2.52 -14.84 -4.34
N ALA A 101 -2.39 -13.62 -4.86
CA ALA A 101 -1.90 -13.33 -6.21
C ALA A 101 -0.72 -12.34 -6.12
N ALA A 102 0.22 -12.40 -7.08
CA ALA A 102 1.41 -11.57 -7.08
C ALA A 102 1.21 -10.23 -7.81
N CYS A 103 1.67 -9.15 -7.19
CA CYS A 103 1.96 -7.87 -7.83
C CYS A 103 3.48 -7.69 -7.88
N THR A 104 4.07 -7.78 -9.07
CA THR A 104 5.51 -7.63 -9.27
C THR A 104 5.95 -6.17 -9.34
N THR A 105 7.24 -5.93 -9.52
CA THR A 105 7.82 -4.60 -9.78
C THR A 105 9.08 -4.73 -10.63
N PHE A 106 9.72 -3.62 -10.92
CA PHE A 106 11.01 -3.54 -11.59
C PHE A 106 12.02 -2.72 -10.78
N ASP A 107 13.32 -2.95 -10.99
CA ASP A 107 14.39 -2.22 -10.29
C ASP A 107 14.56 -0.82 -10.89
N ALA A 108 13.84 0.17 -10.36
CA ALA A 108 13.92 1.56 -10.79
C ALA A 108 15.28 2.22 -10.48
N TYR A 109 16.10 1.66 -9.56
CA TYR A 109 17.45 2.16 -9.30
C TYR A 109 18.43 1.96 -10.46
N ARG A 110 18.06 1.14 -11.44
CA ARG A 110 18.80 1.00 -12.70
C ARG A 110 18.55 2.13 -13.71
N PHE A 111 17.75 3.13 -13.36
CA PHE A 111 17.31 4.22 -14.23
C PHE A 111 18.42 4.82 -15.12
N ASN A 112 19.63 5.00 -14.59
CA ASN A 112 20.76 5.58 -15.33
C ASN A 112 21.44 4.61 -16.32
N GLN A 113 21.00 3.37 -16.42
CA GLN A 113 21.54 2.39 -17.37
C GLN A 113 20.85 2.54 -18.74
N SER A 114 21.64 2.46 -19.81
CA SER A 114 21.14 2.64 -21.19
C SER A 114 20.12 1.57 -21.62
N ASP A 115 20.11 0.42 -20.95
CA ASP A 115 19.23 -0.73 -21.20
C ASP A 115 18.07 -0.82 -20.18
N PHE A 116 17.88 0.18 -19.32
CA PHE A 116 16.94 0.17 -18.20
C PHE A 116 15.55 -0.33 -18.58
N ALA A 117 14.88 0.33 -19.53
CA ALA A 117 13.53 -0.05 -19.92
C ALA A 117 13.46 -1.47 -20.49
N ALA A 118 14.45 -1.87 -21.29
CA ALA A 118 14.50 -3.22 -21.86
C ALA A 118 14.73 -4.30 -20.80
N VAL A 119 15.52 -4.02 -19.76
CA VAL A 119 15.73 -4.92 -18.62
C VAL A 119 14.46 -5.01 -17.79
N ALA A 120 13.84 -3.88 -17.46
CA ALA A 120 12.59 -3.82 -16.69
C ALA A 120 11.47 -4.62 -17.38
N ILE A 121 11.26 -4.42 -18.68
CA ILE A 121 10.26 -5.14 -19.48
C ILE A 121 10.52 -6.67 -19.45
N ARG A 122 11.78 -7.10 -19.62
CA ARG A 122 12.09 -8.54 -19.54
C ARG A 122 11.79 -9.13 -18.16
N GLN A 123 12.10 -8.40 -17.07
CA GLN A 123 11.80 -8.82 -15.70
C GLN A 123 10.30 -8.91 -15.46
N LEU A 124 9.54 -7.92 -15.93
CA LEU A 124 8.07 -7.92 -15.81
C LEU A 124 7.45 -9.09 -16.59
N ASN A 125 7.89 -9.31 -17.84
CA ASN A 125 7.36 -10.40 -18.66
C ASN A 125 7.67 -11.77 -18.04
N GLN A 126 8.86 -11.96 -17.47
CA GLN A 126 9.17 -13.17 -16.71
C GLN A 126 8.22 -13.34 -15.51
N SER A 127 7.97 -12.28 -14.73
CA SER A 127 7.02 -12.34 -13.62
C SER A 127 5.58 -12.58 -14.08
N PHE A 128 5.18 -12.08 -15.26
CA PHE A 128 3.87 -12.38 -15.84
C PHE A 128 3.74 -13.84 -16.26
N ASP A 129 4.80 -14.42 -16.80
CA ASP A 129 4.86 -15.86 -17.12
C ASP A 129 4.80 -16.72 -15.84
N GLU A 130 5.32 -16.23 -14.71
CA GLU A 130 5.23 -16.84 -13.39
C GLU A 130 3.87 -16.60 -12.71
N GLY A 131 2.97 -15.80 -13.29
CA GLY A 131 1.60 -15.59 -12.81
C GLY A 131 1.33 -14.24 -12.14
N ALA A 132 2.26 -13.28 -12.16
CA ALA A 132 1.96 -11.93 -11.66
C ALA A 132 0.83 -11.25 -12.46
N ILE A 133 -0.10 -10.61 -11.75
CA ILE A 133 -1.29 -9.99 -12.33
C ILE A 133 -1.25 -8.46 -12.34
N ALA A 134 -0.33 -7.87 -11.62
CA ALA A 134 -0.19 -6.41 -11.47
C ALA A 134 1.29 -6.02 -11.33
N VAL A 135 1.57 -4.71 -11.47
CA VAL A 135 2.91 -4.13 -11.32
C VAL A 135 2.85 -2.96 -10.34
N LYS A 136 3.79 -2.90 -9.39
CA LYS A 136 3.97 -1.78 -8.47
C LYS A 136 4.95 -0.77 -9.03
N LEU A 137 4.55 0.51 -9.06
CA LEU A 137 5.45 1.66 -9.10
C LEU A 137 5.52 2.23 -7.68
N TRP A 138 6.71 2.20 -7.09
CA TRP A 138 6.90 2.63 -5.71
C TRP A 138 7.39 4.06 -5.62
N LYS A 139 7.24 4.68 -4.47
CA LYS A 139 7.55 6.10 -4.18
C LYS A 139 9.02 6.49 -4.34
N ASN A 140 9.93 5.52 -4.46
CA ASN A 140 11.31 5.81 -4.84
C ASN A 140 11.38 6.59 -6.17
N VAL A 141 10.47 6.30 -7.12
CA VAL A 141 10.20 7.15 -8.27
C VAL A 141 9.32 8.33 -7.83
N GLY A 142 9.90 9.50 -7.84
CA GLY A 142 9.30 10.76 -7.36
C GLY A 142 9.93 11.31 -6.10
N MET A 143 10.34 10.46 -5.14
CA MET A 143 10.82 10.92 -3.84
C MET A 143 12.30 10.62 -3.55
N GLU A 144 12.96 9.72 -4.31
CA GLU A 144 14.32 9.29 -3.99
C GLU A 144 15.25 9.27 -5.22
N ILE A 145 14.86 8.58 -6.30
CA ILE A 145 15.73 8.34 -7.46
C ILE A 145 16.00 9.65 -8.20
N LYS A 146 17.28 9.85 -8.54
CA LYS A 146 17.77 11.04 -9.25
C LYS A 146 18.58 10.66 -10.48
N ASP A 147 18.52 11.52 -11.49
CA ASP A 147 19.41 11.46 -12.64
C ASP A 147 20.86 11.86 -12.28
N ALA A 148 21.78 11.73 -13.23
CA ALA A 148 23.17 12.09 -13.05
C ALA A 148 23.40 13.60 -12.77
N LYS A 149 22.39 14.45 -12.97
CA LYS A 149 22.44 15.90 -12.69
C LYS A 149 21.82 16.23 -11.34
N GLY A 150 21.24 15.24 -10.63
CA GLY A 150 20.61 15.41 -9.34
C GLY A 150 19.11 15.77 -9.42
N ASN A 151 18.47 15.73 -10.60
CA ASN A 151 17.03 15.93 -10.73
C ASN A 151 16.30 14.65 -10.34
N TYR A 152 15.18 14.77 -9.62
CA TYR A 152 14.33 13.64 -9.29
C TYR A 152 13.69 13.04 -10.54
N ILE A 153 13.64 11.72 -10.60
CA ILE A 153 12.91 10.98 -11.63
C ILE A 153 11.46 10.95 -11.23
N LEU A 154 10.61 11.55 -12.05
CA LEU A 154 9.16 11.62 -11.84
C LEU A 154 8.44 10.47 -12.56
N PRO A 155 7.19 10.12 -12.18
CA PRO A 155 6.42 9.07 -12.82
C PRO A 155 6.26 9.20 -14.35
N ASP A 156 6.24 10.42 -14.89
CA ASP A 156 6.09 10.68 -16.34
C ASP A 156 7.42 10.77 -17.10
N ASP A 157 8.54 10.37 -16.47
CA ASP A 157 9.82 10.37 -17.16
C ASP A 157 9.75 9.52 -18.44
N PRO A 158 10.26 10.01 -19.58
CA PRO A 158 10.18 9.31 -20.86
C PRO A 158 10.78 7.89 -20.87
N SER A 159 11.72 7.60 -19.97
CA SER A 159 12.32 6.25 -19.87
C SER A 159 11.37 5.21 -19.28
N LEU A 160 10.34 5.62 -18.55
CA LEU A 160 9.30 4.77 -17.98
C LEU A 160 8.16 4.46 -18.98
N GLU A 161 7.97 5.31 -19.99
CA GLU A 161 6.87 5.17 -20.95
C GLU A 161 6.83 3.79 -21.66
N PRO A 162 7.95 3.20 -22.13
CA PRO A 162 7.92 1.85 -22.71
C PRO A 162 7.43 0.78 -21.74
N ILE A 163 7.73 0.93 -20.44
CA ILE A 163 7.31 0.02 -19.38
C ILE A 163 5.79 0.09 -19.19
N TYR A 164 5.21 1.29 -19.14
CA TYR A 164 3.76 1.48 -19.02
C TYR A 164 2.99 0.89 -20.20
N LYS A 165 3.52 1.05 -21.40
CA LYS A 165 2.94 0.45 -22.62
C LYS A 165 2.97 -1.08 -22.59
N ASP A 166 4.05 -1.66 -22.08
CA ASP A 166 4.18 -3.11 -21.93
C ASP A 166 3.16 -3.65 -20.90
N ILE A 167 3.02 -3.00 -19.75
CA ILE A 167 2.03 -3.33 -18.72
C ILE A 167 0.61 -3.29 -19.31
N ALA A 168 0.27 -2.22 -20.04
CA ALA A 168 -1.03 -2.07 -20.69
C ALA A 168 -1.26 -3.15 -21.76
N ALA A 169 -0.25 -3.46 -22.60
CA ALA A 169 -0.33 -4.49 -23.62
C ALA A 169 -0.59 -5.89 -23.06
N HIS A 170 -0.08 -6.20 -21.87
CA HIS A 170 -0.35 -7.44 -21.16
C HIS A 170 -1.67 -7.40 -20.37
N GLY A 171 -2.44 -6.31 -20.44
CA GLY A 171 -3.70 -6.15 -19.71
C GLY A 171 -3.53 -6.16 -18.18
N LYS A 172 -2.34 -5.85 -17.69
CA LYS A 172 -2.03 -5.82 -16.25
C LYS A 172 -2.39 -4.46 -15.65
N THR A 173 -2.53 -4.41 -14.33
CA THR A 173 -2.84 -3.18 -13.60
C THR A 173 -1.57 -2.60 -12.98
N LEU A 174 -1.40 -1.29 -13.10
CA LEU A 174 -0.33 -0.55 -12.44
C LEU A 174 -0.82 -0.04 -11.08
N VAL A 175 -0.20 -0.47 -9.99
CA VAL A 175 -0.41 0.05 -8.64
C VAL A 175 0.62 1.13 -8.37
N THR A 176 0.18 2.37 -8.10
CA THR A 176 1.07 3.52 -7.93
C THR A 176 1.07 4.05 -6.51
N HIS A 177 2.20 3.91 -5.80
CA HIS A 177 2.49 4.66 -4.58
C HIS A 177 3.60 5.66 -4.93
N VAL A 178 3.24 6.89 -5.31
CA VAL A 178 4.21 7.87 -5.83
C VAL A 178 4.55 8.99 -4.86
N ALA A 179 3.72 9.20 -3.83
CA ALA A 179 3.95 10.22 -2.82
C ALA A 179 3.42 9.76 -1.45
N ASP A 180 4.10 10.18 -0.40
CA ASP A 180 3.70 9.97 1.00
C ASP A 180 2.62 10.99 1.44
N PRO A 181 2.04 10.85 2.64
CA PRO A 181 1.10 11.83 3.21
C PRO A 181 1.62 13.26 3.23
N ASP A 182 0.71 14.23 3.28
CA ASP A 182 1.02 15.68 3.33
C ASP A 182 1.99 16.05 4.45
N THR A 183 1.99 15.28 5.55
CA THR A 183 2.96 15.39 6.64
C THR A 183 4.41 15.33 6.15
N ALA A 184 4.71 14.59 5.08
CA ALA A 184 6.06 14.52 4.51
C ALA A 184 6.56 15.87 3.99
N TRP A 185 5.68 16.79 3.60
CA TRP A 185 6.00 18.13 3.09
C TRP A 185 5.69 19.24 4.09
N SER A 186 5.21 18.90 5.28
CA SER A 186 4.81 19.87 6.31
C SER A 186 5.86 20.02 7.41
N PRO A 187 5.91 21.17 8.12
CA PRO A 187 6.71 21.28 9.33
C PRO A 187 6.38 20.19 10.35
N PRO A 188 7.35 19.73 11.16
CA PRO A 188 7.09 18.70 12.17
C PRO A 188 5.94 19.09 13.11
N ASN A 189 4.91 18.24 13.19
CA ASN A 189 3.79 18.41 14.08
C ASN A 189 3.47 17.08 14.79
N PRO A 190 3.71 16.94 16.11
CA PRO A 190 3.47 15.70 16.84
C PRO A 190 2.01 15.23 16.84
N THR A 191 1.06 16.08 16.46
CA THR A 191 -0.37 15.72 16.39
C THR A 191 -0.76 15.09 15.05
N ASP A 192 0.13 15.16 14.03
CA ASP A 192 -0.14 14.56 12.74
C ASP A 192 -0.15 13.04 12.82
N PRO A 193 -1.06 12.36 12.11
CA PRO A 193 -1.18 10.92 12.14
C PRO A 193 0.12 10.17 11.82
N ASP A 194 0.92 10.69 10.90
CA ASP A 194 2.12 10.03 10.38
C ASP A 194 3.42 10.63 10.94
N PHE A 195 3.35 11.48 11.96
CA PHE A 195 4.52 12.14 12.54
C PHE A 195 5.60 11.13 12.99
N SER A 196 5.19 10.06 13.67
CA SER A 196 6.12 9.03 14.15
C SER A 196 6.82 8.31 13.01
N TYR A 197 6.10 8.04 11.90
CA TYR A 197 6.67 7.41 10.72
C TYR A 197 7.82 8.24 10.15
N PHE A 198 7.65 9.55 9.95
CA PHE A 198 8.70 10.42 9.42
C PHE A 198 9.82 10.73 10.42
N ALA A 199 9.58 10.53 11.73
CA ALA A 199 10.64 10.57 12.73
C ALA A 199 11.58 9.36 12.60
N ASP A 200 11.02 8.18 12.30
CA ASP A 200 11.75 6.93 12.12
C ASP A 200 12.33 6.79 10.69
N HIS A 201 11.74 7.47 9.69
CA HIS A 201 12.10 7.44 8.28
C HIS A 201 12.42 8.83 7.72
N PRO A 202 13.53 9.47 8.18
CA PRO A 202 13.90 10.83 7.76
C PRO A 202 14.22 10.94 6.27
N GLU A 203 14.56 9.83 5.60
CA GLU A 203 14.80 9.74 4.16
C GLU A 203 13.56 10.04 3.31
N TRP A 204 12.36 9.85 3.87
CA TRP A 204 11.08 10.17 3.23
C TRP A 204 10.49 11.52 3.66
N TYR A 205 11.15 12.23 4.57
CA TYR A 205 10.66 13.50 5.08
C TYR A 205 11.05 14.67 4.17
N MET A 206 10.31 14.84 3.08
CA MET A 206 10.60 15.77 1.98
C MET A 206 10.75 17.24 2.43
N TYR A 207 10.02 17.65 3.48
CA TYR A 207 10.15 18.97 4.09
C TYR A 207 11.59 19.30 4.50
N LYS A 208 12.38 18.30 4.91
CA LYS A 208 13.77 18.46 5.35
C LYS A 208 14.79 18.23 4.25
N ILE A 209 14.36 17.76 3.07
CA ILE A 209 15.26 17.42 1.96
C ILE A 209 15.32 18.60 1.00
N PRO A 210 16.50 19.27 0.85
CA PRO A 210 16.64 20.40 -0.04
C PRO A 210 16.33 20.01 -1.49
N HIS A 211 15.63 20.90 -2.20
CA HIS A 211 15.29 20.73 -3.62
C HIS A 211 14.43 19.49 -3.93
N SER A 212 13.75 18.94 -2.93
CA SER A 212 12.73 17.91 -3.17
C SER A 212 11.56 18.44 -4.01
N PRO A 213 10.98 17.63 -4.89
CA PRO A 213 9.77 18.03 -5.61
C PRO A 213 8.61 18.22 -4.63
N SER A 214 7.68 19.11 -4.96
CA SER A 214 6.43 19.20 -4.22
C SER A 214 5.56 17.96 -4.46
N LYS A 215 4.70 17.61 -3.51
CA LYS A 215 3.72 16.53 -3.69
C LYS A 215 2.88 16.75 -4.96
N GLU A 216 2.43 17.98 -5.18
CA GLU A 216 1.66 18.36 -6.36
C GLU A 216 2.42 18.05 -7.68
N THR A 217 3.73 18.35 -7.74
CA THR A 217 4.56 18.04 -8.92
C THR A 217 4.59 16.54 -9.20
N ILE A 218 4.69 15.71 -8.17
CA ILE A 218 4.72 14.25 -8.32
C ILE A 218 3.35 13.71 -8.77
N LEU A 219 2.26 14.24 -8.18
CA LEU A 219 0.90 13.84 -8.55
C LEU A 219 0.55 14.26 -9.98
N GLN A 220 0.97 15.46 -10.43
CA GLN A 220 0.82 15.89 -11.82
C GLN A 220 1.56 14.97 -12.79
N ALA A 221 2.77 14.54 -12.44
CA ALA A 221 3.50 13.58 -13.26
C ALA A 221 2.78 12.23 -13.37
N ARG A 222 2.16 11.72 -12.28
CA ARG A 222 1.28 10.53 -12.35
C ARG A 222 0.09 10.76 -13.26
N ASP A 223 -0.52 11.93 -13.18
CA ASP A 223 -1.69 12.28 -14.00
C ASP A 223 -1.34 12.33 -15.50
N HIS A 224 -0.13 12.82 -15.85
CA HIS A 224 0.36 12.74 -17.23
C HIS A 224 0.51 11.29 -17.73
N VAL A 225 0.86 10.33 -16.85
CA VAL A 225 0.88 8.91 -17.23
C VAL A 225 -0.53 8.42 -17.56
N LEU A 226 -1.54 8.77 -16.74
CA LEU A 226 -2.95 8.44 -17.01
C LEU A 226 -3.44 8.99 -18.35
N GLU A 227 -3.09 10.24 -18.66
CA GLU A 227 -3.50 10.92 -19.90
C GLU A 227 -2.85 10.31 -21.13
N LYS A 228 -1.57 9.94 -21.05
CA LYS A 228 -0.82 9.35 -22.17
C LYS A 228 -1.18 7.88 -22.42
N ASN A 229 -1.66 7.16 -21.39
CA ASN A 229 -1.92 5.73 -21.43
C ASN A 229 -3.39 5.42 -21.05
N PRO A 230 -4.38 5.80 -21.87
CA PRO A 230 -5.80 5.62 -21.52
C PRO A 230 -6.22 4.14 -21.39
N ASP A 231 -5.48 3.21 -21.98
CA ASP A 231 -5.71 1.77 -21.88
C ASP A 231 -5.05 1.13 -20.66
N LEU A 232 -4.20 1.87 -19.94
CA LEU A 232 -3.54 1.40 -18.72
C LEU A 232 -4.49 1.56 -17.53
N ARG A 233 -4.90 0.45 -16.91
CA ARG A 233 -5.59 0.50 -15.62
C ARG A 233 -4.57 0.89 -14.54
N MET A 234 -4.89 1.93 -13.78
CA MET A 234 -4.06 2.39 -12.67
C MET A 234 -4.84 2.42 -11.36
N VAL A 235 -4.27 1.85 -10.33
CA VAL A 235 -4.79 1.96 -8.95
C VAL A 235 -3.81 2.79 -8.13
N GLY A 236 -4.25 3.95 -7.69
CA GLY A 236 -3.49 4.82 -6.78
C GLY A 236 -3.51 4.26 -5.36
N ALA A 237 -2.37 3.80 -4.86
CA ALA A 237 -2.23 3.34 -3.49
C ALA A 237 -2.51 4.48 -2.49
N HIS A 238 -3.04 4.12 -1.32
CA HIS A 238 -3.25 5.07 -0.22
C HIS A 238 -4.13 6.27 -0.59
N ILE A 239 -5.30 5.99 -1.20
CA ILE A 239 -6.22 7.00 -1.74
C ILE A 239 -5.53 7.85 -2.82
N GLY A 240 -4.64 7.20 -3.60
CA GLY A 240 -3.86 7.85 -4.64
C GLY A 240 -2.90 8.93 -4.13
N SER A 241 -2.46 8.81 -2.87
CA SER A 241 -1.63 9.80 -2.18
C SER A 241 -2.32 11.18 -2.03
N MET A 242 -3.65 11.20 -1.92
CA MET A 242 -4.48 12.44 -1.81
C MET A 242 -5.36 12.43 -0.54
N GLU A 243 -4.94 11.71 0.49
CA GLU A 243 -5.68 11.48 1.74
C GLU A 243 -6.05 12.76 2.50
N GLY A 244 -5.35 13.86 2.26
CA GLY A 244 -5.60 15.17 2.89
C GLY A 244 -6.80 15.93 2.30
N ASP A 245 -7.23 15.63 1.07
CA ASP A 245 -8.35 16.30 0.39
C ASP A 245 -9.20 15.36 -0.46
N PHE A 246 -10.29 14.85 0.10
CA PHE A 246 -11.23 13.98 -0.61
C PHE A 246 -11.92 14.67 -1.81
N SER A 247 -11.95 15.99 -1.87
CA SER A 247 -12.43 16.71 -3.05
C SER A 247 -11.43 16.61 -4.20
N GLN A 248 -10.13 16.53 -3.91
CA GLN A 248 -9.08 16.25 -4.90
C GLN A 248 -9.23 14.83 -5.43
N VAL A 249 -9.42 13.84 -4.56
CA VAL A 249 -9.69 12.45 -4.99
C VAL A 249 -10.90 12.40 -5.92
N ALA A 250 -12.01 13.05 -5.53
CA ALA A 250 -13.22 13.11 -6.33
C ALA A 250 -12.97 13.67 -7.74
N ARG A 251 -12.24 14.79 -7.86
CA ARG A 251 -11.88 15.38 -9.15
C ARG A 251 -11.06 14.44 -10.04
N HIS A 252 -10.14 13.67 -9.45
CA HIS A 252 -9.33 12.71 -10.20
C HIS A 252 -10.16 11.51 -10.68
N LEU A 253 -11.03 10.96 -9.82
CA LEU A 253 -11.93 9.87 -10.19
C LEU A 253 -12.95 10.31 -11.25
N ASP A 254 -13.43 11.55 -11.22
CA ASP A 254 -14.33 12.10 -12.25
C ASP A 254 -13.60 12.33 -13.59
N ARG A 255 -12.31 12.69 -13.56
CA ARG A 255 -11.51 13.02 -14.74
C ARG A 255 -10.96 11.79 -15.47
N TYR A 256 -10.48 10.78 -14.72
CA TYR A 256 -9.72 9.66 -15.25
C TYR A 256 -10.50 8.34 -15.14
N PRO A 257 -11.13 7.86 -16.23
CA PRO A 257 -11.92 6.61 -16.20
C PRO A 257 -11.04 5.36 -15.96
N ASN A 258 -9.75 5.42 -16.27
CA ASN A 258 -8.77 4.37 -16.08
C ASN A 258 -8.05 4.41 -14.72
N PHE A 259 -8.57 5.20 -13.75
CA PHE A 259 -8.00 5.38 -12.42
C PHE A 259 -8.97 4.96 -11.33
N ALA A 260 -8.50 4.17 -10.38
CA ALA A 260 -9.14 3.84 -9.10
C ALA A 260 -8.15 4.08 -7.96
N VAL A 261 -8.60 3.96 -6.71
CA VAL A 261 -7.73 4.10 -5.53
C VAL A 261 -7.99 2.99 -4.52
N ASP A 262 -6.95 2.57 -3.81
CA ASP A 262 -7.12 1.71 -2.65
C ASP A 262 -7.26 2.50 -1.35
N LEU A 263 -7.74 1.82 -0.29
CA LEU A 263 -7.96 2.39 1.03
C LEU A 263 -6.82 2.03 2.02
N ALA A 264 -5.76 1.40 1.53
CA ALA A 264 -4.67 0.86 2.34
C ALA A 264 -4.07 1.93 3.27
N SER A 265 -3.97 1.61 4.55
CA SER A 265 -3.49 2.51 5.61
C SER A 265 -4.26 3.83 5.73
N ARG A 266 -5.39 4.03 5.05
CA ARG A 266 -6.11 5.33 4.98
C ARG A 266 -7.52 5.32 5.57
N ILE A 267 -8.02 4.20 6.05
CA ILE A 267 -9.26 4.16 6.86
C ILE A 267 -9.23 5.17 8.02
N PRO A 268 -8.09 5.36 8.73
CA PRO A 268 -7.96 6.42 9.73
C PRO A 268 -8.28 7.84 9.23
N TYR A 269 -7.95 8.15 8.00
CA TYR A 269 -8.24 9.46 7.40
C TYR A 269 -9.73 9.62 7.09
N LEU A 270 -10.40 8.54 6.67
CA LEU A 270 -11.85 8.54 6.50
C LEU A 270 -12.56 8.76 7.85
N MET A 271 -12.06 8.10 8.92
CA MET A 271 -12.60 8.26 10.28
C MET A 271 -12.52 9.70 10.80
N MET A 272 -11.59 10.50 10.30
CA MET A 272 -11.42 11.91 10.72
C MET A 272 -12.31 12.89 9.93
N GLN A 273 -13.01 12.43 8.89
CA GLN A 273 -13.90 13.25 8.08
C GLN A 273 -15.33 13.25 8.63
N PRO A 274 -16.16 14.25 8.28
CA PRO A 274 -17.58 14.22 8.59
C PRO A 274 -18.26 12.98 8.01
N ARG A 275 -18.98 12.23 8.84
CA ARG A 275 -19.61 10.95 8.48
C ARG A 275 -20.47 11.05 7.22
N ALA A 276 -21.32 12.09 7.13
CA ALA A 276 -22.21 12.26 5.98
C ALA A 276 -21.45 12.46 4.66
N ASP A 277 -20.33 13.18 4.71
CA ASP A 277 -19.49 13.43 3.53
C ASP A 277 -18.82 12.13 3.05
N MET A 278 -18.38 11.29 4.00
CA MET A 278 -17.78 10.00 3.65
C MET A 278 -18.78 9.01 3.09
N ILE A 279 -20.00 8.95 3.64
CA ILE A 279 -21.08 8.13 3.05
C ILE A 279 -21.38 8.60 1.62
N ALA A 280 -21.51 9.90 1.39
CA ALA A 280 -21.76 10.45 0.07
C ALA A 280 -20.61 10.17 -0.92
N PHE A 281 -19.36 10.38 -0.49
CA PHE A 281 -18.16 10.13 -1.28
C PHE A 281 -18.06 8.64 -1.67
N ILE A 282 -18.12 7.75 -0.69
CA ILE A 282 -18.02 6.30 -0.94
C ILE A 282 -19.16 5.82 -1.84
N THR A 283 -20.40 6.28 -1.60
CA THR A 283 -21.55 5.89 -2.42
C THR A 283 -21.39 6.36 -3.87
N LYS A 284 -20.89 7.59 -4.08
CA LYS A 284 -20.65 8.12 -5.43
C LYS A 284 -19.56 7.36 -6.18
N TYR A 285 -18.47 7.02 -5.49
CA TYR A 285 -17.29 6.41 -6.10
C TYR A 285 -17.13 4.92 -5.80
N GLN A 286 -18.21 4.25 -5.37
CA GLN A 286 -18.22 2.85 -4.93
C GLN A 286 -17.60 1.86 -5.94
N ASP A 287 -17.52 2.19 -7.23
CA ASP A 287 -16.93 1.35 -8.28
C ASP A 287 -15.42 1.61 -8.51
N ARG A 288 -14.84 2.53 -7.74
CA ARG A 288 -13.45 3.01 -7.88
C ARG A 288 -12.66 3.00 -6.58
N LEU A 289 -13.27 2.56 -5.48
CA LEU A 289 -12.63 2.41 -4.18
C LEU A 289 -12.43 0.93 -3.90
N ILE A 290 -11.20 0.52 -3.55
CA ILE A 290 -10.85 -0.88 -3.38
C ILE A 290 -10.23 -1.06 -1.99
N TYR A 291 -10.63 -2.10 -1.28
CA TYR A 291 -10.13 -2.39 0.05
C TYR A 291 -8.67 -2.87 0.01
N GLY A 292 -7.86 -2.39 0.97
CA GLY A 292 -6.48 -2.78 1.20
C GLY A 292 -6.03 -2.34 2.58
N THR A 293 -5.03 -3.02 3.15
CA THR A 293 -4.52 -2.73 4.51
C THR A 293 -3.13 -2.14 4.55
N ASP A 294 -2.23 -2.52 3.66
CA ASP A 294 -0.78 -2.29 3.71
C ASP A 294 -0.09 -3.11 4.83
N ASP A 295 -0.70 -4.25 5.18
CA ASP A 295 -0.12 -5.16 6.18
C ASP A 295 1.18 -5.79 5.67
N THR A 296 2.16 -5.90 6.57
CA THR A 296 3.49 -6.43 6.26
C THR A 296 3.83 -7.59 7.19
N LEU A 297 4.40 -8.67 6.62
CA LEU A 297 5.01 -9.79 7.33
C LEU A 297 6.39 -10.10 6.75
N ASN A 298 7.44 -9.79 7.51
CA ASN A 298 8.80 -10.14 7.13
C ASN A 298 9.21 -11.49 7.77
N PRO A 299 10.23 -12.19 7.23
CA PRO A 299 10.68 -13.48 7.76
C PRO A 299 11.11 -13.47 9.24
N GLN A 300 11.54 -12.32 9.76
CA GLN A 300 11.95 -12.15 11.16
C GLN A 300 10.81 -11.76 12.11
N ASP A 301 9.62 -11.47 11.60
CA ASP A 301 8.49 -11.00 12.41
C ASP A 301 7.85 -12.13 13.20
N ASN A 302 7.20 -11.78 14.31
CA ASN A 302 6.37 -12.72 15.04
C ASN A 302 5.01 -12.88 14.36
N VAL A 303 4.84 -13.95 13.59
CA VAL A 303 3.63 -14.23 12.82
C VAL A 303 2.36 -14.24 13.66
N HIS A 304 2.39 -14.82 14.87
CA HIS A 304 1.21 -14.82 15.75
C HIS A 304 0.81 -13.41 16.21
N GLN A 305 1.78 -12.53 16.42
CA GLN A 305 1.51 -11.13 16.77
C GLN A 305 0.96 -10.37 15.56
N MET A 306 1.55 -10.59 14.40
CA MET A 306 1.09 -9.99 13.14
C MET A 306 -0.35 -10.41 12.86
N VAL A 307 -0.66 -11.70 12.85
CA VAL A 307 -2.01 -12.23 12.60
C VAL A 307 -3.05 -11.63 13.55
N ARG A 308 -2.75 -11.58 14.86
CA ARG A 308 -3.68 -10.95 15.83
C ARG A 308 -3.90 -9.47 15.54
N ARG A 309 -2.86 -8.74 15.14
CA ARG A 309 -2.97 -7.33 14.74
C ARG A 309 -3.84 -7.17 13.50
N SER A 310 -3.60 -7.97 12.48
CA SER A 310 -4.35 -7.94 11.22
C SER A 310 -5.82 -8.29 11.42
N GLU A 311 -6.14 -9.38 12.15
CA GLU A 311 -7.53 -9.71 12.48
C GLU A 311 -8.24 -8.57 13.23
N SER A 312 -7.54 -7.91 14.15
CA SER A 312 -8.09 -6.77 14.88
C SER A 312 -8.29 -5.54 13.99
N SER A 313 -7.41 -5.33 13.02
CA SER A 313 -7.54 -4.24 12.04
C SER A 313 -8.71 -4.50 11.08
N TYR A 314 -8.80 -5.71 10.50
CA TYR A 314 -9.95 -6.10 9.67
C TYR A 314 -11.28 -5.94 10.42
N ALA A 315 -11.37 -6.37 11.67
CA ALA A 315 -12.59 -6.24 12.48
C ALA A 315 -12.97 -4.78 12.78
N ARG A 316 -11.97 -3.92 13.07
CA ARG A 316 -12.18 -2.49 13.31
C ARG A 316 -12.65 -1.78 12.04
N GLU A 317 -12.00 -2.05 10.92
CA GLU A 317 -12.32 -1.42 9.65
C GLU A 317 -13.66 -1.89 9.10
N TRP A 318 -13.98 -3.17 9.29
CA TRP A 318 -15.33 -3.69 9.04
C TRP A 318 -16.39 -2.93 9.84
N ARG A 319 -16.21 -2.77 11.17
CA ARG A 319 -17.16 -2.04 12.01
C ARG A 319 -17.33 -0.60 11.56
N PHE A 320 -16.24 0.06 11.19
CA PHE A 320 -16.31 1.42 10.68
C PHE A 320 -17.11 1.50 9.36
N LEU A 321 -16.91 0.60 8.45
CA LEU A 321 -17.57 0.64 7.13
C LEU A 321 -19.00 0.08 7.18
N ALA A 322 -19.23 -1.03 7.91
CA ALA A 322 -20.44 -1.85 7.81
C ALA A 322 -21.47 -1.60 8.90
N THR A 323 -21.12 -0.98 10.03
CA THR A 323 -22.03 -0.77 11.15
C THR A 323 -22.18 0.71 11.50
N ASP A 324 -23.12 1.05 12.38
CA ASP A 324 -23.26 2.37 13.00
C ASP A 324 -22.69 2.39 14.43
N ASP A 325 -21.86 1.41 14.77
CA ASP A 325 -21.23 1.32 16.10
C ASP A 325 -20.41 2.58 16.41
N ALA A 326 -20.44 2.99 17.67
CA ALA A 326 -19.54 4.01 18.17
C ALA A 326 -18.15 3.40 18.41
N LEU A 327 -17.16 3.91 17.70
CA LEU A 327 -15.76 3.49 17.79
C LEU A 327 -14.96 4.55 18.54
N ASP A 328 -13.92 4.13 19.27
CA ASP A 328 -12.90 5.02 19.79
C ASP A 328 -11.67 4.95 18.87
N PHE A 329 -11.33 6.09 18.28
CA PHE A 329 -10.16 6.19 17.43
C PHE A 329 -9.27 7.35 17.91
N ARG A 330 -8.10 7.05 18.46
CA ARG A 330 -7.15 8.04 19.02
C ARG A 330 -7.79 9.02 20.03
N GLY A 331 -8.71 8.51 20.87
CA GLY A 331 -9.44 9.30 21.86
C GLY A 331 -10.61 10.11 21.29
N HIS A 332 -10.92 9.98 20.02
CA HIS A 332 -12.09 10.58 19.39
C HIS A 332 -13.21 9.55 19.23
N LYS A 333 -14.45 9.97 19.50
CA LYS A 333 -15.63 9.14 19.19
C LYS A 333 -15.93 9.27 17.69
N VAL A 334 -15.91 8.11 17.01
CA VAL A 334 -16.23 7.99 15.58
C VAL A 334 -17.40 7.05 15.45
N GLU A 335 -18.42 7.46 14.72
CA GLU A 335 -19.56 6.60 14.36
C GLU A 335 -19.28 5.90 13.04
N GLY A 336 -19.55 4.60 12.98
CA GLY A 336 -19.43 3.81 11.75
C GLY A 336 -20.38 4.30 10.65
N LEU A 337 -20.04 3.97 9.41
CA LEU A 337 -20.73 4.51 8.23
C LEU A 337 -22.03 3.78 7.90
N ALA A 338 -22.21 2.55 8.38
CA ALA A 338 -23.36 1.68 8.08
C ALA A 338 -23.63 1.58 6.56
N LEU A 339 -22.56 1.37 5.77
CA LEU A 339 -22.71 1.25 4.32
C LEU A 339 -23.56 0.04 3.96
N PRO A 340 -24.45 0.13 2.96
CA PRO A 340 -25.28 -0.99 2.54
C PRO A 340 -24.42 -2.12 1.93
N GLU A 341 -24.86 -3.36 2.11
CA GLU A 341 -24.14 -4.57 1.67
C GLU A 341 -23.70 -4.51 0.20
N PRO A 342 -24.47 -4.02 -0.79
CA PRO A 342 -24.00 -3.91 -2.16
C PRO A 342 -22.78 -2.98 -2.33
N VAL A 343 -22.66 -1.93 -1.50
CA VAL A 343 -21.48 -1.03 -1.50
C VAL A 343 -20.29 -1.74 -0.85
N LEU A 344 -20.51 -2.42 0.29
CA LEU A 344 -19.45 -3.21 0.94
C LEU A 344 -18.92 -4.30 0.02
N ARG A 345 -19.80 -5.00 -0.71
CA ARG A 345 -19.39 -6.02 -1.68
C ARG A 345 -18.49 -5.44 -2.78
N LYS A 346 -18.79 -4.26 -3.28
CA LYS A 346 -17.94 -3.58 -4.24
C LYS A 346 -16.56 -3.24 -3.64
N LEU A 347 -16.53 -2.64 -2.45
CA LEU A 347 -15.30 -2.25 -1.80
C LEU A 347 -14.39 -3.44 -1.49
N TYR A 348 -14.98 -4.51 -0.94
CA TYR A 348 -14.24 -5.66 -0.45
C TYR A 348 -13.96 -6.74 -1.51
N HIS A 349 -14.72 -6.78 -2.61
CA HIS A 349 -14.63 -7.88 -3.57
C HIS A 349 -14.70 -7.42 -5.04
N ASP A 350 -15.86 -6.91 -5.49
CA ASP A 350 -16.16 -6.79 -6.92
C ASP A 350 -15.16 -5.86 -7.64
N ASN A 351 -14.76 -4.77 -7.00
CA ASN A 351 -13.78 -3.84 -7.56
C ASN A 351 -12.39 -4.47 -7.68
N ALA A 352 -11.97 -5.28 -6.71
CA ALA A 352 -10.70 -5.99 -6.81
C ALA A 352 -10.71 -6.95 -8.02
N VAL A 353 -11.80 -7.69 -8.23
CA VAL A 353 -11.96 -8.58 -9.39
C VAL A 353 -11.95 -7.80 -10.71
N HIS A 354 -12.61 -6.65 -10.75
CA HIS A 354 -12.65 -5.81 -11.95
C HIS A 354 -11.31 -5.16 -12.29
N TRP A 355 -10.65 -4.58 -11.27
CA TRP A 355 -9.41 -3.84 -11.45
C TRP A 355 -8.16 -4.73 -11.53
N PHE A 356 -8.21 -5.93 -11.00
CA PHE A 356 -7.10 -6.91 -11.02
C PHE A 356 -7.54 -8.24 -11.64
N PRO A 357 -7.71 -8.30 -12.98
CA PRO A 357 -8.06 -9.55 -13.65
C PRO A 357 -7.07 -10.66 -13.30
N GLY A 358 -7.59 -11.79 -12.82
CA GLY A 358 -6.80 -12.93 -12.37
C GLY A 358 -6.62 -13.03 -10.85
N ILE A 359 -7.11 -12.07 -10.05
CA ILE A 359 -6.93 -12.05 -8.58
C ILE A 359 -7.48 -13.30 -7.88
N LEU A 360 -8.53 -13.91 -8.41
CA LEU A 360 -9.14 -15.15 -7.91
C LEU A 360 -8.75 -16.39 -8.72
N SER A 361 -7.84 -16.27 -9.69
CA SER A 361 -7.39 -17.40 -10.49
C SER A 361 -6.45 -18.25 -9.66
N SER A 362 -6.81 -19.53 -9.46
CA SER A 362 -5.90 -20.51 -8.86
C SER A 362 -4.62 -20.57 -9.69
N SER A 363 -3.47 -20.40 -9.05
CA SER A 363 -2.18 -20.71 -9.67
C SER A 363 -2.19 -22.21 -10.03
N HIS A 364 -2.10 -22.54 -11.31
CA HIS A 364 -2.01 -23.92 -11.80
C HIS A 364 -0.62 -24.46 -11.60
#